data_fede0d29686de69f8f821fa2da616177
#
_entry.id   fede0d29686de69f8f821fa2da616177
#
_cell.length_a   1.000
_cell.length_b   1.000
_cell.length_c   1.000
_cell.angle_alpha   90.00
_cell.angle_beta   90.00
_cell.angle_gamma   90.00
#
_symmetry.space_group_name_H-M   'P 1'
#
loop_
_entity.id
_entity.type
_entity.pdbx_description
1 polymer ?
#
loop_
_entity_poly.entity_id
_entity_poly.type
_entity_poly.pdbx_seq_one_letter_code
_entity_poly.pdbx_strand_id
1 'polypeptide(L)'
;MSGELTYHLTKEKEQPMGQTDITEKILEDYNDVFADIINGLIFNGEQRILPESLENTQVHSQYKAEDGKVHELERDVAKYWKDKKVELAICGIENQSIVEKNMPFRIIGYDGASYRSQLLEERKEILPVMTIVLYFGTNRHWYGKKNIKGLMKIPEELNDYINDYEMKVFEIAWLTEAEIDRFHSDFKIVANFFVQKRKNKNYIPDDPTEIRHVDEVLKLLQVMTSDERYQMIFNRKKGVHSMCDVAERLEKMGIEKGLKQGIGEGIEQGIEQGIELGKTAGIHAEKVRVYKRLIEKGFSGSVK
;
A
#
# COMPACT_ATOMS: atom_id res chain seq x y z
N MET A 1 -23.97 -46.81 -23.25
CA MET A 1 -22.97 -46.64 -22.20
C MET A 1 -22.63 -45.14 -22.14
N SER A 2 -23.31 -44.46 -21.26
CA SER A 2 -23.16 -43.00 -21.03
C SER A 2 -22.30 -42.80 -19.78
N GLY A 3 -21.12 -42.26 -19.97
CA GLY A 3 -20.23 -41.90 -18.89
C GLY A 3 -20.49 -40.44 -18.44
N GLU A 4 -21.13 -40.28 -17.29
CA GLU A 4 -21.26 -38.98 -16.63
C GLU A 4 -19.92 -38.61 -15.98
N LEU A 5 -19.35 -37.49 -16.46
CA LEU A 5 -18.25 -36.81 -15.81
C LEU A 5 -18.81 -35.90 -14.71
N THR A 6 -18.70 -36.34 -13.48
CA THR A 6 -19.02 -35.55 -12.29
C THR A 6 -17.85 -34.58 -12.00
N TYR A 7 -18.04 -33.30 -12.30
CA TYR A 7 -17.15 -32.24 -11.82
C TYR A 7 -17.43 -31.98 -10.33
N HIS A 8 -16.49 -32.32 -9.49
CA HIS A 8 -16.44 -31.86 -8.10
C HIS A 8 -15.98 -30.40 -8.09
N LEU A 9 -16.94 -29.49 -8.00
CA LEU A 9 -16.69 -28.13 -7.59
C LEU A 9 -16.38 -28.12 -6.09
N THR A 10 -15.13 -27.95 -5.74
CA THR A 10 -14.72 -27.57 -4.40
C THR A 10 -15.28 -26.17 -4.11
N LYS A 11 -16.32 -26.11 -3.27
CA LYS A 11 -16.77 -24.87 -2.64
C LYS A 11 -15.64 -24.35 -1.76
N GLU A 12 -14.89 -23.36 -2.23
CA GLU A 12 -14.16 -22.50 -1.33
C GLU A 12 -15.18 -21.85 -0.38
N LYS A 13 -14.99 -22.11 0.89
CA LYS A 13 -15.74 -21.43 1.96
C LYS A 13 -15.36 -19.96 1.88
N GLU A 14 -16.25 -19.13 1.37
CA GLU A 14 -16.23 -17.70 1.66
C GLU A 14 -16.23 -17.56 3.18
N GLN A 15 -15.11 -17.12 3.73
CA GLN A 15 -15.09 -16.63 5.10
C GLN A 15 -15.98 -15.39 5.10
N PRO A 16 -16.90 -15.24 6.08
CA PRO A 16 -17.62 -13.99 6.21
C PRO A 16 -16.56 -12.92 6.45
N MET A 17 -16.53 -11.89 5.58
CA MET A 17 -15.79 -10.66 5.84
C MET A 17 -16.23 -10.18 7.21
N GLY A 18 -15.37 -10.39 8.20
CA GLY A 18 -15.57 -9.88 9.54
C GLY A 18 -15.78 -8.37 9.41
N GLN A 19 -16.72 -7.85 10.18
CA GLN A 19 -16.83 -6.44 10.48
C GLN A 19 -15.42 -5.94 10.81
N THR A 20 -14.76 -5.34 9.85
CA THR A 20 -13.53 -4.58 10.05
C THR A 20 -13.91 -3.49 11.03
N ASP A 21 -13.25 -3.46 12.12
CA ASP A 21 -13.44 -2.51 13.23
C ASP A 21 -13.33 -1.09 12.61
N ILE A 22 -14.45 -0.39 12.55
CA ILE A 22 -14.66 0.90 11.87
C ILE A 22 -13.88 2.05 12.57
N THR A 23 -12.91 1.74 13.43
CA THR A 23 -12.23 2.68 14.32
C THR A 23 -10.74 2.89 14.05
N GLU A 24 -10.15 2.30 13.03
CA GLU A 24 -8.75 2.60 12.73
C GLU A 24 -8.63 3.89 11.91
N LYS A 25 -8.20 4.96 12.60
CA LYS A 25 -7.85 6.23 11.92
C LYS A 25 -6.71 6.00 10.94
N ILE A 26 -6.82 6.61 9.77
CA ILE A 26 -5.71 6.76 8.83
C ILE A 26 -5.02 8.11 9.04
N LEU A 27 -3.83 8.31 8.52
CA LEU A 27 -3.04 9.52 8.75
C LEU A 27 -3.79 10.80 8.34
N GLU A 28 -4.47 10.75 7.19
CA GLU A 28 -5.22 11.86 6.63
C GLU A 28 -6.49 12.21 7.44
N ASP A 29 -6.91 11.35 8.37
CA ASP A 29 -8.08 11.61 9.23
C ASP A 29 -7.77 12.58 10.39
N TYR A 30 -6.49 12.85 10.66
CA TYR A 30 -6.10 13.88 11.64
C TYR A 30 -6.29 15.26 11.04
N ASN A 31 -6.95 16.15 11.78
CA ASN A 31 -7.29 17.49 11.28
C ASN A 31 -6.07 18.34 10.92
N ASP A 32 -4.97 18.20 11.66
CA ASP A 32 -3.72 18.90 11.37
C ASP A 32 -3.09 18.39 10.06
N VAL A 33 -3.10 17.08 9.84
CA VAL A 33 -2.61 16.46 8.61
C VAL A 33 -3.50 16.80 7.42
N PHE A 34 -4.82 16.66 7.59
CA PHE A 34 -5.79 16.99 6.53
C PHE A 34 -5.69 18.46 6.10
N ALA A 35 -5.68 19.38 7.07
CA ALA A 35 -5.54 20.81 6.79
C ALA A 35 -4.24 21.11 6.05
N ASP A 36 -3.14 20.48 6.48
CA ASP A 36 -1.82 20.68 5.89
C ASP A 36 -1.75 20.16 4.45
N ILE A 37 -2.32 19.01 4.16
CA ILE A 37 -2.43 18.48 2.79
C ILE A 37 -3.16 19.48 1.88
N ILE A 38 -4.33 19.94 2.29
CA ILE A 38 -5.11 20.87 1.49
C ILE A 38 -4.39 22.22 1.35
N ASN A 39 -3.81 22.75 2.43
CA ASN A 39 -3.05 24.00 2.41
C ASN A 39 -1.83 23.89 1.48
N GLY A 40 -1.08 22.78 1.55
CA GLY A 40 0.11 22.56 0.72
C GLY A 40 -0.21 22.41 -0.76
N LEU A 41 -1.24 21.63 -1.07
CA LEU A 41 -1.58 21.26 -2.46
C LEU A 41 -2.47 22.28 -3.18
N ILE A 42 -3.45 22.87 -2.47
CA ILE A 42 -4.44 23.78 -3.06
C ILE A 42 -4.06 25.24 -2.85
N PHE A 43 -3.57 25.59 -1.67
CA PHE A 43 -3.28 26.97 -1.29
C PHE A 43 -1.78 27.32 -1.30
N ASN A 44 -0.96 26.49 -1.96
CA ASN A 44 0.49 26.71 -2.12
C ASN A 44 1.25 26.91 -0.79
N GLY A 45 0.78 26.29 0.30
CA GLY A 45 1.37 26.39 1.64
C GLY A 45 0.78 27.51 2.51
N GLU A 46 -0.09 28.38 1.95
CA GLU A 46 -0.83 29.34 2.78
C GLU A 46 -1.74 28.60 3.76
N GLN A 47 -1.61 28.88 5.06
CA GLN A 47 -2.39 28.24 6.13
C GLN A 47 -3.81 28.81 6.19
N ARG A 48 -4.63 28.50 5.19
CA ARG A 48 -6.02 28.97 5.06
C ARG A 48 -7.00 28.08 5.82
N ILE A 49 -6.71 26.79 5.90
CA ILE A 49 -7.51 25.85 6.68
C ILE A 49 -6.79 25.61 7.99
N LEU A 50 -7.46 25.93 9.09
CA LEU A 50 -6.98 25.64 10.43
C LEU A 50 -7.58 24.31 10.90
N PRO A 51 -6.83 23.45 11.62
CA PRO A 51 -7.33 22.16 12.09
C PRO A 51 -8.65 22.24 12.87
N GLU A 52 -8.80 23.29 13.69
CA GLU A 52 -10.01 23.55 14.50
C GLU A 52 -11.22 24.01 13.68
N SER A 53 -11.01 24.42 12.43
CA SER A 53 -12.09 24.77 11.51
C SER A 53 -12.71 23.57 10.78
N LEU A 54 -12.12 22.39 10.98
CA LEU A 54 -12.55 21.14 10.34
C LEU A 54 -13.43 20.30 11.27
N GLU A 55 -14.50 19.77 10.73
CA GLU A 55 -15.37 18.77 11.35
C GLU A 55 -15.46 17.53 10.47
N ASN A 56 -15.48 16.34 11.10
CA ASN A 56 -15.67 15.10 10.34
C ASN A 56 -17.06 15.09 9.72
N THR A 57 -17.13 14.63 8.47
CA THR A 57 -18.39 14.34 7.78
C THR A 57 -18.46 12.87 7.39
N GLN A 58 -19.60 12.44 6.89
CA GLN A 58 -19.78 11.03 6.53
C GLN A 58 -18.96 10.69 5.28
N VAL A 59 -18.11 9.66 5.38
CA VAL A 59 -17.31 9.11 4.29
C VAL A 59 -18.06 8.05 3.49
N HIS A 60 -19.07 7.43 4.10
CA HIS A 60 -19.83 6.35 3.52
C HIS A 60 -21.08 6.85 2.82
N SER A 61 -21.29 6.43 1.59
CA SER A 61 -22.59 6.51 0.93
C SER A 61 -23.03 5.12 0.51
N GLN A 62 -24.18 4.71 1.01
CA GLN A 62 -24.80 3.45 0.64
C GLN A 62 -25.89 3.71 -0.39
N TYR A 63 -25.90 2.93 -1.46
CA TYR A 63 -27.06 2.89 -2.36
C TYR A 63 -27.48 1.44 -2.59
N LYS A 64 -28.79 1.25 -2.69
CA LYS A 64 -29.36 -0.04 -3.04
C LYS A 64 -29.53 -0.09 -4.55
N ALA A 65 -28.77 -0.94 -5.20
CA ALA A 65 -28.91 -1.16 -6.64
C ALA A 65 -30.17 -1.99 -6.97
N GLU A 66 -30.56 -2.03 -8.24
CA GLU A 66 -31.71 -2.82 -8.71
C GLU A 66 -31.56 -4.32 -8.46
N ASP A 67 -30.34 -4.82 -8.30
CA ASP A 67 -30.05 -6.21 -7.89
C ASP A 67 -30.39 -6.51 -6.42
N GLY A 68 -30.86 -5.51 -5.68
CA GLY A 68 -31.21 -5.61 -4.26
C GLY A 68 -30.04 -5.61 -3.30
N LYS A 69 -28.78 -5.53 -3.79
CA LYS A 69 -27.58 -5.44 -2.96
C LYS A 69 -27.32 -4.01 -2.54
N VAL A 70 -26.80 -3.85 -1.35
CA VAL A 70 -26.29 -2.57 -0.85
C VAL A 70 -24.86 -2.44 -1.37
N HIS A 71 -24.60 -1.41 -2.16
CA HIS A 71 -23.26 -1.06 -2.58
C HIS A 71 -22.77 0.11 -1.73
N GLU A 72 -21.58 -0.02 -1.19
CA GLU A 72 -20.92 1.04 -0.43
C GLU A 72 -19.94 1.77 -1.36
N LEU A 73 -20.05 3.09 -1.36
CA LEU A 73 -19.06 3.98 -1.95
C LEU A 73 -18.33 4.66 -0.77
N GLU A 74 -17.05 4.47 -0.72
CA GLU A 74 -16.23 4.94 0.39
C GLU A 74 -15.12 5.87 -0.11
N ARG A 75 -14.99 7.02 0.55
CA ARG A 75 -13.82 7.91 0.46
C ARG A 75 -12.96 7.66 1.67
N ASP A 76 -11.64 7.85 1.54
CA ASP A 76 -10.76 7.61 2.67
C ASP A 76 -11.05 8.59 3.81
N VAL A 77 -11.15 9.89 3.50
CA VAL A 77 -11.49 10.93 4.47
C VAL A 77 -12.35 12.02 3.85
N ALA A 78 -13.33 12.50 4.60
CA ALA A 78 -14.11 13.69 4.26
C ALA A 78 -14.32 14.58 5.49
N LYS A 79 -14.16 15.90 5.29
CA LYS A 79 -14.31 16.89 6.35
C LYS A 79 -15.08 18.11 5.86
N TYR A 80 -15.84 18.70 6.79
CA TYR A 80 -16.54 19.95 6.59
C TYR A 80 -15.68 21.12 7.08
N TRP A 81 -15.36 22.04 6.15
CA TRP A 81 -14.68 23.29 6.49
C TRP A 81 -15.69 24.36 6.84
N LYS A 82 -15.85 24.65 8.13
CA LYS A 82 -16.89 25.53 8.70
C LYS A 82 -16.85 26.95 8.15
N ASP A 83 -15.64 27.53 8.07
CA ASP A 83 -15.47 28.93 7.74
C ASP A 83 -15.93 29.27 6.30
N LYS A 84 -15.81 28.32 5.39
CA LYS A 84 -16.18 28.47 3.98
C LYS A 84 -17.38 27.65 3.57
N LYS A 85 -17.93 26.85 4.49
CA LYS A 85 -19.06 25.95 4.21
C LYS A 85 -18.80 25.08 2.99
N VAL A 86 -17.71 24.33 2.99
CA VAL A 86 -17.29 23.44 1.92
C VAL A 86 -17.06 22.05 2.49
N GLU A 87 -17.53 21.02 1.80
CA GLU A 87 -17.13 19.64 2.07
C GLU A 87 -15.85 19.32 1.28
N LEU A 88 -14.80 18.94 2.01
CA LEU A 88 -13.50 18.57 1.45
C LEU A 88 -13.29 17.08 1.66
N ALA A 89 -12.82 16.37 0.64
CA ALA A 89 -12.52 14.95 0.74
C ALA A 89 -11.19 14.59 0.09
N ILE A 90 -10.57 13.55 0.62
CA ILE A 90 -9.34 12.96 0.10
C ILE A 90 -9.61 11.50 -0.24
N CYS A 91 -9.15 11.07 -1.42
CA CYS A 91 -9.04 9.69 -1.81
C CYS A 91 -7.57 9.36 -2.05
N GLY A 92 -7.01 8.45 -1.28
CA GLY A 92 -5.69 7.87 -1.54
C GLY A 92 -5.77 6.76 -2.57
N ILE A 93 -4.79 6.66 -3.45
CA ILE A 93 -4.67 5.56 -4.40
C ILE A 93 -3.48 4.69 -4.02
N GLU A 94 -3.76 3.54 -3.46
CA GLU A 94 -2.78 2.59 -2.94
C GLU A 94 -1.98 1.87 -4.03
N ASN A 95 -2.55 1.67 -5.20
CA ASN A 95 -1.94 0.81 -6.21
C ASN A 95 -0.89 1.55 -7.04
N GLN A 96 0.39 1.30 -6.75
CA GLN A 96 1.53 1.89 -7.45
C GLN A 96 1.73 1.37 -8.88
N SER A 97 1.15 0.24 -9.23
CA SER A 97 1.38 -0.43 -10.52
C SER A 97 0.27 -0.22 -11.54
N ILE A 98 -0.96 0.03 -11.09
CA ILE A 98 -2.13 0.13 -11.97
C ILE A 98 -2.96 1.34 -11.57
N VAL A 99 -2.96 2.37 -12.42
CA VAL A 99 -3.89 3.48 -12.29
C VAL A 99 -5.31 2.96 -12.50
N GLU A 100 -6.20 3.22 -11.55
CA GLU A 100 -7.59 2.83 -11.71
C GLU A 100 -8.25 3.63 -12.84
N LYS A 101 -8.59 2.93 -13.91
CA LYS A 101 -9.12 3.56 -15.13
C LYS A 101 -10.45 4.27 -14.90
N ASN A 102 -11.26 3.77 -13.98
CA ASN A 102 -12.61 4.27 -13.72
C ASN A 102 -12.65 5.30 -12.57
N MET A 103 -11.50 5.77 -12.10
CA MET A 103 -11.44 6.72 -11.00
C MET A 103 -12.31 7.97 -11.17
N PRO A 104 -12.40 8.59 -12.37
CA PRO A 104 -13.32 9.72 -12.56
C PRO A 104 -14.79 9.38 -12.28
N PHE A 105 -15.24 8.16 -12.60
CA PHE A 105 -16.60 7.71 -12.29
C PHE A 105 -16.78 7.45 -10.78
N ARG A 106 -15.76 7.00 -10.09
CA ARG A 106 -15.80 6.86 -8.62
C ARG A 106 -15.94 8.23 -7.96
N ILE A 107 -15.11 9.20 -8.36
CA ILE A 107 -15.15 10.55 -7.77
C ILE A 107 -16.49 11.24 -7.98
N ILE A 108 -17.05 11.23 -9.21
CA ILE A 108 -18.38 11.81 -9.43
C ILE A 108 -19.47 11.08 -8.62
N GLY A 109 -19.32 9.75 -8.42
CA GLY A 109 -20.22 8.98 -7.57
C GLY A 109 -20.16 9.42 -6.11
N TYR A 110 -18.95 9.64 -5.57
CA TYR A 110 -18.74 10.12 -4.21
C TYR A 110 -19.30 11.52 -3.99
N ASP A 111 -18.99 12.45 -4.90
CA ASP A 111 -19.45 13.83 -4.79
C ASP A 111 -20.97 13.92 -4.99
N GLY A 112 -21.52 13.12 -5.91
CA GLY A 112 -22.97 12.99 -6.11
C GLY A 112 -23.69 12.43 -4.88
N ALA A 113 -23.07 11.48 -4.18
CA ALA A 113 -23.60 10.93 -2.93
C ALA A 113 -23.60 11.96 -1.80
N SER A 114 -22.55 12.78 -1.68
CA SER A 114 -22.51 13.91 -0.72
C SER A 114 -23.62 14.94 -1.01
N TYR A 115 -23.79 15.33 -2.27
CA TYR A 115 -24.89 16.23 -2.63
C TYR A 115 -26.26 15.62 -2.34
N ARG A 116 -26.43 14.33 -2.63
CA ARG A 116 -27.69 13.63 -2.32
C ARG A 116 -27.96 13.58 -0.82
N SER A 117 -26.96 13.32 0.00
CA SER A 117 -27.08 13.34 1.47
C SER A 117 -27.55 14.70 1.96
N GLN A 118 -26.94 15.78 1.46
CA GLN A 118 -27.32 17.16 1.82
C GLN A 118 -28.79 17.48 1.45
N LEU A 119 -29.25 16.96 0.32
CA LEU A 119 -30.65 17.13 -0.10
C LEU A 119 -31.62 16.37 0.80
N LEU A 120 -31.24 15.16 1.26
CA LEU A 120 -32.06 14.35 2.17
C LEU A 120 -32.10 14.92 3.60
N GLU A 121 -31.08 15.65 4.00
CA GLU A 121 -31.03 16.36 5.29
C GLU A 121 -31.84 17.67 5.27
N GLU A 122 -32.50 18.00 4.16
CA GLU A 122 -33.30 19.24 3.95
C GLU A 122 -32.51 20.51 4.32
N ARG A 123 -31.20 20.52 4.02
CA ARG A 123 -30.35 21.68 4.29
C ARG A 123 -30.85 22.89 3.52
N LYS A 124 -30.87 24.04 4.18
CA LYS A 124 -31.27 25.33 3.55
C LYS A 124 -30.31 25.76 2.45
N GLU A 125 -29.06 25.35 2.51
CA GLU A 125 -27.99 25.68 1.59
C GLU A 125 -27.23 24.41 1.22
N ILE A 126 -27.04 24.16 -0.06
CA ILE A 126 -26.22 23.04 -0.55
C ILE A 126 -24.77 23.49 -0.57
N LEU A 127 -23.93 22.76 0.12
CA LEU A 127 -22.49 23.05 0.24
C LEU A 127 -21.73 22.52 -0.96
N PRO A 128 -20.76 23.26 -1.51
CA PRO A 128 -19.85 22.73 -2.50
C PRO A 128 -19.10 21.50 -1.94
N VAL A 129 -18.87 20.52 -2.80
CA VAL A 129 -18.08 19.33 -2.51
C VAL A 129 -16.83 19.36 -3.38
N MET A 130 -15.66 19.16 -2.79
CA MET A 130 -14.39 19.04 -3.49
C MET A 130 -13.66 17.78 -3.05
N THR A 131 -13.42 16.87 -3.97
CA THR A 131 -12.62 15.66 -3.73
C THR A 131 -11.29 15.76 -4.49
N ILE A 132 -10.17 15.55 -3.78
CA ILE A 132 -8.85 15.42 -4.38
C ILE A 132 -8.36 13.98 -4.32
N VAL A 133 -7.50 13.61 -5.25
CA VAL A 133 -6.90 12.29 -5.35
C VAL A 133 -5.39 12.42 -5.08
N LEU A 134 -4.88 11.67 -4.10
CA LEU A 134 -3.44 11.56 -3.83
C LEU A 134 -2.90 10.31 -4.51
N TYR A 135 -1.96 10.50 -5.42
CA TYR A 135 -1.30 9.41 -6.13
C TYR A 135 0.14 9.25 -5.67
N PHE A 136 0.47 8.08 -5.10
CA PHE A 136 1.78 7.77 -4.53
C PHE A 136 2.69 6.96 -5.47
N GLY A 137 2.29 6.76 -6.71
CA GLY A 137 3.05 5.98 -7.69
C GLY A 137 4.45 6.52 -7.93
N THR A 138 5.48 5.67 -7.73
CA THR A 138 6.89 6.03 -7.87
C THR A 138 7.49 5.64 -9.23
N ASN A 139 6.85 4.74 -9.97
CA ASN A 139 7.39 4.20 -11.22
C ASN A 139 7.08 5.08 -12.44
N ARG A 140 5.95 5.77 -12.44
CA ARG A 140 5.46 6.61 -13.54
C ARG A 140 4.45 7.62 -13.06
N HIS A 141 4.28 8.69 -13.82
CA HIS A 141 3.21 9.66 -13.62
C HIS A 141 1.82 9.04 -13.77
N TRP A 142 0.80 9.74 -13.28
CA TRP A 142 -0.57 9.39 -13.57
C TRP A 142 -0.82 9.39 -15.07
N TYR A 143 -1.21 8.26 -15.63
CA TYR A 143 -1.46 8.08 -17.07
C TYR A 143 -2.92 7.84 -17.43
N GLY A 144 -3.78 7.67 -16.43
CA GLY A 144 -5.23 7.53 -16.61
C GLY A 144 -5.89 8.83 -17.04
N LYS A 145 -7.06 8.71 -17.67
CA LYS A 145 -7.90 9.87 -17.92
C LYS A 145 -8.32 10.50 -16.61
N LYS A 146 -8.36 11.83 -16.57
CA LYS A 146 -8.76 12.61 -15.38
C LYS A 146 -10.21 13.09 -15.45
N ASN A 147 -10.93 12.72 -16.51
CA ASN A 147 -12.30 13.16 -16.76
C ASN A 147 -13.16 12.01 -17.32
N ILE A 148 -14.48 12.09 -17.11
CA ILE A 148 -15.41 11.03 -17.51
C ILE A 148 -15.58 10.96 -19.03
N LYS A 149 -15.62 12.10 -19.74
CA LYS A 149 -15.72 12.12 -21.20
C LYS A 149 -14.57 11.36 -21.87
N GLY A 150 -13.37 11.48 -21.33
CA GLY A 150 -12.20 10.78 -21.83
C GLY A 150 -12.26 9.25 -21.73
N LEU A 151 -13.20 8.72 -20.96
CA LEU A 151 -13.44 7.29 -20.76
C LEU A 151 -14.61 6.75 -21.60
N MET A 152 -15.40 7.62 -22.20
CA MET A 152 -16.58 7.26 -22.96
C MET A 152 -16.36 7.38 -24.46
N LYS A 153 -17.09 6.59 -25.22
CA LYS A 153 -17.22 6.75 -26.68
C LYS A 153 -18.47 7.57 -26.96
N ILE A 154 -18.30 8.87 -27.12
CA ILE A 154 -19.39 9.81 -27.32
C ILE A 154 -19.54 10.07 -28.84
N PRO A 155 -20.73 9.89 -29.44
CA PRO A 155 -21.00 10.36 -30.80
C PRO A 155 -20.74 11.87 -30.89
N GLU A 156 -20.14 12.32 -32.03
CA GLU A 156 -19.71 13.71 -32.19
C GLU A 156 -20.88 14.69 -32.01
N GLU A 157 -22.03 14.36 -32.53
CA GLU A 157 -23.28 15.16 -32.45
C GLU A 157 -23.84 15.29 -31.03
N LEU A 158 -23.42 14.43 -30.09
CA LEU A 158 -23.90 14.46 -28.70
C LEU A 158 -22.86 15.04 -27.73
N ASN A 159 -21.65 15.34 -28.21
CA ASN A 159 -20.56 15.75 -27.33
C ASN A 159 -20.87 17.01 -26.52
N ASP A 160 -21.59 17.99 -27.09
CA ASP A 160 -21.93 19.24 -26.42
C ASP A 160 -23.07 19.09 -25.40
N TYR A 161 -23.82 17.98 -25.46
CA TYR A 161 -24.96 17.71 -24.56
C TYR A 161 -24.57 16.83 -23.38
N ILE A 162 -23.39 16.22 -23.40
CA ILE A 162 -22.90 15.39 -22.31
C ILE A 162 -21.95 16.22 -21.44
N ASN A 163 -22.31 16.33 -20.15
CA ASN A 163 -21.45 17.04 -19.19
C ASN A 163 -20.18 16.23 -18.91
N ASP A 164 -19.09 16.96 -18.71
CA ASP A 164 -17.84 16.38 -18.23
C ASP A 164 -17.69 16.56 -16.72
N TYR A 165 -16.92 15.69 -16.10
CA TYR A 165 -16.50 15.81 -14.72
C TYR A 165 -15.01 15.50 -14.61
N GLU A 166 -14.24 16.47 -14.12
CA GLU A 166 -12.78 16.38 -14.01
C GLU A 166 -12.37 16.21 -12.55
N MET A 167 -11.59 15.15 -12.27
CA MET A 167 -10.98 14.95 -10.96
C MET A 167 -9.64 15.67 -10.84
N LYS A 168 -9.25 16.05 -9.63
CA LYS A 168 -7.97 16.66 -9.31
C LYS A 168 -7.03 15.61 -8.71
N VAL A 169 -5.93 15.30 -9.43
CA VAL A 169 -4.92 14.31 -9.01
C VAL A 169 -3.64 15.03 -8.66
N PHE A 170 -3.13 14.77 -7.45
CA PHE A 170 -1.84 15.23 -6.97
C PHE A 170 -0.87 14.05 -6.89
N GLU A 171 0.24 14.16 -7.58
CA GLU A 171 1.24 13.12 -7.75
C GLU A 171 2.32 13.28 -6.67
N ILE A 172 2.11 12.71 -5.49
CA ILE A 172 2.91 12.96 -4.28
C ILE A 172 4.37 12.59 -4.46
N ALA A 173 4.68 11.46 -5.09
CA ALA A 173 6.06 11.05 -5.35
C ALA A 173 6.79 11.94 -6.37
N TRP A 174 6.10 12.88 -7.02
CA TRP A 174 6.63 13.75 -8.06
C TRP A 174 6.70 15.23 -7.65
N LEU A 175 6.37 15.52 -6.38
CA LEU A 175 6.51 16.86 -5.82
C LEU A 175 7.97 17.31 -5.84
N THR A 176 8.17 18.59 -6.05
CA THR A 176 9.46 19.28 -5.90
C THR A 176 9.79 19.50 -4.42
N GLU A 177 11.05 19.76 -4.09
CA GLU A 177 11.45 20.10 -2.73
C GLU A 177 10.71 21.34 -2.20
N ALA A 178 10.52 22.36 -3.04
CA ALA A 178 9.77 23.56 -2.69
C ALA A 178 8.28 23.28 -2.42
N GLU A 179 7.69 22.25 -3.05
CA GLU A 179 6.32 21.82 -2.75
C GLU A 179 6.26 20.98 -1.47
N ILE A 180 7.25 20.14 -1.21
CA ILE A 180 7.36 19.38 0.06
C ILE A 180 7.53 20.35 1.24
N ASP A 181 8.29 21.43 1.07
CA ASP A 181 8.51 22.42 2.13
C ASP A 181 7.26 23.23 2.52
N ARG A 182 6.18 23.13 1.73
CA ARG A 182 4.88 23.71 2.08
C ARG A 182 4.15 22.97 3.19
N PHE A 183 4.50 21.69 3.44
CA PHE A 183 3.87 20.87 4.46
C PHE A 183 4.57 21.05 5.81
N HIS A 184 3.77 20.99 6.89
CA HIS A 184 4.21 21.20 8.28
C HIS A 184 3.82 20.05 9.22
N SER A 185 2.97 19.11 8.76
CA SER A 185 2.56 17.93 9.48
C SER A 185 3.43 16.71 9.14
N ASP A 186 3.08 15.55 9.69
CA ASP A 186 3.71 14.27 9.34
C ASP A 186 3.56 13.92 7.86
N PHE A 187 2.64 14.55 7.14
CA PHE A 187 2.54 14.38 5.70
C PHE A 187 3.80 14.86 4.95
N LYS A 188 4.54 15.84 5.48
CA LYS A 188 5.86 16.24 4.93
C LYS A 188 6.81 15.06 4.88
N ILE A 189 6.87 14.29 5.95
CA ILE A 189 7.74 13.10 6.08
C ILE A 189 7.35 12.05 5.04
N VAL A 190 6.03 11.78 4.93
CA VAL A 190 5.48 10.84 3.95
C VAL A 190 5.77 11.29 2.52
N ALA A 191 5.49 12.54 2.18
CA ALA A 191 5.73 13.07 0.83
C ALA A 191 7.20 13.00 0.46
N ASN A 192 8.11 13.42 1.36
CA ASN A 192 9.54 13.32 1.16
C ASN A 192 9.98 11.85 0.95
N PHE A 193 9.49 10.94 1.77
CA PHE A 193 9.78 9.51 1.62
C PHE A 193 9.47 9.00 0.20
N PHE A 194 8.29 9.31 -0.34
CA PHE A 194 7.89 8.85 -1.68
C PHE A 194 8.70 9.51 -2.80
N VAL A 195 9.04 10.79 -2.65
CA VAL A 195 9.92 11.49 -3.61
C VAL A 195 11.31 10.87 -3.63
N GLN A 196 11.90 10.57 -2.47
CA GLN A 196 13.21 9.93 -2.37
C GLN A 196 13.15 8.47 -2.87
N LYS A 197 12.10 7.73 -2.54
CA LYS A 197 11.86 6.37 -3.02
C LYS A 197 11.75 6.29 -4.54
N ARG A 198 11.14 7.30 -5.18
CA ARG A 198 11.10 7.44 -6.65
C ARG A 198 12.50 7.68 -7.22
N LYS A 199 13.28 8.59 -6.61
CA LYS A 199 14.65 8.92 -7.05
C LYS A 199 15.59 7.72 -6.87
N ASN A 200 15.43 6.98 -5.78
CA ASN A 200 16.24 5.81 -5.43
C ASN A 200 15.37 4.69 -4.84
N LYS A 201 15.20 3.60 -5.59
CA LYS A 201 14.39 2.44 -5.13
C LYS A 201 14.90 1.83 -3.82
N ASN A 202 16.20 1.96 -3.55
CA ASN A 202 16.85 1.46 -2.34
C ASN A 202 16.99 2.54 -1.27
N TYR A 203 16.21 3.63 -1.36
CA TYR A 203 16.24 4.70 -0.38
C TYR A 203 15.99 4.14 1.02
N ILE A 204 16.88 4.49 1.93
CA ILE A 204 16.76 4.24 3.37
C ILE A 204 16.34 5.57 3.99
N PRO A 205 15.25 5.61 4.75
CA PRO A 205 14.79 6.84 5.38
C PRO A 205 15.85 7.40 6.35
N ASP A 206 16.11 8.70 6.27
CA ASP A 206 17.11 9.38 7.09
C ASP A 206 16.58 10.67 7.72
N ASP A 207 15.26 10.87 7.70
CA ASP A 207 14.60 12.04 8.26
C ASP A 207 14.56 11.94 9.80
N PRO A 208 15.25 12.84 10.55
CA PRO A 208 15.25 12.83 12.00
C PRO A 208 14.07 13.54 12.63
N THR A 209 13.16 14.12 11.81
CA THR A 209 11.98 14.86 12.30
C THR A 209 11.11 13.95 13.15
N GLU A 210 10.66 14.47 14.29
CA GLU A 210 9.76 13.76 15.18
C GLU A 210 8.41 13.53 14.50
N ILE A 211 7.98 12.25 14.49
CA ILE A 211 6.68 11.83 13.97
C ILE A 211 5.66 11.91 15.10
N ARG A 212 4.57 12.64 14.90
CA ARG A 212 3.47 12.77 15.87
C ARG A 212 2.52 11.58 15.82
N HIS A 213 2.20 11.10 14.61
CA HIS A 213 1.26 10.02 14.34
C HIS A 213 2.01 8.77 13.82
N VAL A 214 2.90 8.22 14.67
CA VAL A 214 3.82 7.12 14.29
C VAL A 214 3.07 5.92 13.72
N ASP A 215 1.94 5.57 14.32
CA ASP A 215 1.16 4.39 13.95
C ASP A 215 0.60 4.52 12.54
N GLU A 216 0.01 5.67 12.28
CA GLU A 216 -0.66 5.97 11.02
C GLU A 216 0.36 6.18 9.89
N VAL A 217 1.51 6.79 10.17
CA VAL A 217 2.61 6.89 9.20
C VAL A 217 3.12 5.50 8.83
N LEU A 218 3.38 4.62 9.80
CA LEU A 218 3.86 3.26 9.51
C LEU A 218 2.83 2.43 8.74
N LYS A 219 1.54 2.55 9.08
CA LYS A 219 0.45 1.89 8.34
C LYS A 219 0.37 2.40 6.90
N LEU A 220 0.41 3.72 6.70
CA LEU A 220 0.40 4.32 5.37
C LEU A 220 1.59 3.82 4.53
N LEU A 221 2.80 3.82 5.10
CA LEU A 221 3.99 3.31 4.41
C LEU A 221 3.85 1.82 4.06
N GLN A 222 3.31 0.99 4.96
CA GLN A 222 3.07 -0.42 4.69
C GLN A 222 2.13 -0.60 3.49
N VAL A 223 0.97 0.04 3.53
CA VAL A 223 -0.06 -0.08 2.49
C VAL A 223 0.50 0.41 1.16
N MET A 224 1.06 1.62 1.12
CA MET A 224 1.53 2.24 -0.13
C MET A 224 2.78 1.57 -0.71
N THR A 225 3.62 0.94 0.09
CA THR A 225 4.83 0.24 -0.40
C THR A 225 4.66 -1.25 -0.54
N SER A 226 3.60 -1.84 0.03
CA SER A 226 3.39 -3.28 0.18
C SER A 226 4.57 -3.97 0.89
N ASP A 227 5.23 -3.26 1.82
CA ASP A 227 6.39 -3.76 2.57
C ASP A 227 5.97 -4.15 3.99
N GLU A 228 5.81 -5.46 4.21
CA GLU A 228 5.42 -6.06 5.48
C GLU A 228 6.34 -5.69 6.67
N ARG A 229 7.57 -5.21 6.40
CA ARG A 229 8.49 -4.82 7.46
C ARG A 229 7.97 -3.63 8.26
N TYR A 230 7.21 -2.72 7.65
CA TYR A 230 6.57 -1.60 8.37
C TYR A 230 5.53 -2.11 9.38
N GLN A 231 4.77 -3.16 9.04
CA GLN A 231 3.86 -3.82 9.99
C GLN A 231 4.61 -4.45 11.18
N MET A 232 5.76 -5.07 10.93
CA MET A 232 6.56 -5.63 12.00
C MET A 232 7.12 -4.55 12.93
N ILE A 233 7.50 -3.38 12.37
CA ILE A 233 7.94 -2.22 13.14
C ILE A 233 6.77 -1.67 13.95
N PHE A 234 5.60 -1.51 13.34
CA PHE A 234 4.37 -1.08 14.00
C PHE A 234 4.05 -1.95 15.23
N ASN A 235 4.10 -3.27 15.11
CA ASN A 235 3.85 -4.20 16.21
C ASN A 235 4.86 -4.08 17.36
N ARG A 236 6.03 -3.48 17.12
CA ARG A 236 7.13 -3.28 18.08
C ARG A 236 7.55 -1.81 18.20
N LYS A 237 6.63 -0.89 18.00
CA LYS A 237 6.87 0.56 17.84
C LYS A 237 7.50 1.29 19.03
N LYS A 238 7.53 0.71 20.22
CA LYS A 238 8.10 1.35 21.40
C LYS A 238 9.51 1.90 21.11
N GLY A 239 9.70 3.24 21.20
CA GLY A 239 10.95 3.93 20.92
C GLY A 239 11.17 4.21 19.42
N VAL A 240 10.11 4.25 18.58
CA VAL A 240 10.15 4.84 17.25
C VAL A 240 9.59 6.26 17.37
N HIS A 241 10.40 7.25 16.99
CA HIS A 241 10.03 8.66 17.04
C HIS A 241 10.33 9.39 15.72
N SER A 242 11.12 8.77 14.83
CA SER A 242 11.54 9.36 13.57
C SER A 242 11.72 8.30 12.47
N MET A 243 11.91 8.75 11.23
CA MET A 243 12.24 7.82 10.13
C MET A 243 13.65 7.23 10.27
N CYS A 244 14.56 7.89 10.98
CA CYS A 244 15.86 7.30 11.35
C CYS A 244 15.70 6.06 12.23
N ASP A 245 14.80 6.10 13.22
CA ASP A 245 14.51 4.93 14.08
C ASP A 245 13.89 3.79 13.26
N VAL A 246 13.05 4.12 12.30
CA VAL A 246 12.48 3.14 11.34
C VAL A 246 13.60 2.49 10.52
N ALA A 247 14.54 3.29 10.00
CA ALA A 247 15.66 2.80 9.21
C ALA A 247 16.55 1.84 10.00
N GLU A 248 16.91 2.18 11.25
CA GLU A 248 17.70 1.29 12.12
C GLU A 248 17.01 -0.05 12.32
N ARG A 249 15.69 -0.07 12.48
CA ARG A 249 14.93 -1.32 12.63
C ARG A 249 14.90 -2.14 11.36
N LEU A 250 14.71 -1.49 10.21
CA LEU A 250 14.76 -2.16 8.91
C LEU A 250 16.13 -2.80 8.67
N GLU A 251 17.22 -2.11 9.04
CA GLU A 251 18.59 -2.62 8.95
C GLU A 251 18.79 -3.84 9.84
N LYS A 252 18.41 -3.75 11.13
CA LYS A 252 18.47 -4.88 12.08
C LYS A 252 17.73 -6.11 11.56
N MET A 253 16.51 -5.91 11.04
CA MET A 253 15.73 -7.00 10.46
C MET A 253 16.40 -7.60 9.22
N GLY A 254 17.06 -6.77 8.40
CA GLY A 254 17.86 -7.22 7.26
C GLY A 254 19.04 -8.08 7.68
N ILE A 255 19.79 -7.64 8.68
CA ILE A 255 20.94 -8.37 9.24
C ILE A 255 20.50 -9.71 9.85
N GLU A 256 19.44 -9.71 10.67
CA GLU A 256 18.90 -10.94 11.28
C GLU A 256 18.44 -11.96 10.22
N LYS A 257 17.75 -11.49 9.18
CA LYS A 257 17.31 -12.34 8.06
C LYS A 257 18.50 -12.91 7.30
N GLY A 258 19.48 -12.08 6.95
CA GLY A 258 20.69 -12.49 6.24
C GLY A 258 21.51 -13.51 7.05
N LEU A 259 21.67 -13.28 8.37
CA LEU A 259 22.37 -14.21 9.26
C LEU A 259 21.65 -15.57 9.32
N LYS A 260 20.33 -15.57 9.52
CA LYS A 260 19.53 -16.80 9.58
C LYS A 260 19.61 -17.59 8.27
N GLN A 261 19.55 -16.90 7.15
CA GLN A 261 19.65 -17.52 5.83
C GLN A 261 21.06 -18.11 5.61
N GLY A 262 22.13 -17.33 5.92
CA GLY A 262 23.51 -17.80 5.77
C GLY A 262 23.85 -18.99 6.67
N ILE A 263 23.32 -19.03 7.90
CA ILE A 263 23.47 -20.20 8.78
C ILE A 263 22.73 -21.41 8.18
N GLY A 264 21.50 -21.23 7.68
CA GLY A 264 20.73 -22.30 7.04
C GLY A 264 21.46 -22.91 5.84
N GLU A 265 21.91 -22.08 4.91
CA GLU A 265 22.68 -22.49 3.73
C GLU A 265 24.01 -23.16 4.10
N GLY A 266 24.71 -22.61 5.11
CA GLY A 266 25.97 -23.20 5.59
C GLY A 266 25.80 -24.58 6.22
N ILE A 267 24.72 -24.79 6.99
CA ILE A 267 24.40 -26.11 7.56
C ILE A 267 24.07 -27.10 6.43
N GLU A 268 23.24 -26.73 5.47
CA GLU A 268 22.85 -27.60 4.35
C GLU A 268 24.09 -28.03 3.53
N GLN A 269 24.94 -27.07 3.14
CA GLN A 269 26.19 -27.35 2.44
C GLN A 269 27.14 -28.23 3.26
N GLY A 270 27.24 -27.98 4.57
CA GLY A 270 28.08 -28.78 5.47
C GLY A 270 27.61 -30.24 5.59
N ILE A 271 26.30 -30.45 5.65
CA ILE A 271 25.69 -31.79 5.67
C ILE A 271 25.96 -32.52 4.34
N GLU A 272 25.74 -31.86 3.21
CA GLU A 272 25.97 -32.43 1.87
C GLU A 272 27.44 -32.86 1.69
N GLN A 273 28.38 -31.97 2.00
CA GLN A 273 29.83 -32.28 1.97
C GLN A 273 30.18 -33.41 2.92
N GLY A 274 29.66 -33.42 4.15
CA GLY A 274 29.87 -34.47 5.12
C GLY A 274 29.40 -35.84 4.65
N ILE A 275 28.22 -35.91 4.01
CA ILE A 275 27.67 -37.14 3.41
C ILE A 275 28.57 -37.62 2.27
N GLU A 276 29.02 -36.74 1.39
CA GLU A 276 29.88 -37.12 0.25
C GLU A 276 31.24 -37.65 0.73
N LEU A 277 31.88 -36.95 1.66
CA LEU A 277 33.12 -37.38 2.29
C LEU A 277 32.96 -38.73 3.02
N GLY A 278 31.84 -38.91 3.76
CA GLY A 278 31.54 -40.14 4.46
C GLY A 278 31.34 -41.32 3.52
N LYS A 279 30.62 -41.13 2.43
CA LYS A 279 30.42 -42.13 1.36
C LYS A 279 31.76 -42.52 0.74
N THR A 280 32.62 -41.59 0.40
CA THR A 280 33.91 -41.81 -0.24
C THR A 280 34.85 -42.54 0.70
N ALA A 281 34.92 -42.15 1.97
CA ALA A 281 35.70 -42.81 2.99
C ALA A 281 35.20 -44.25 3.27
N GLY A 282 33.87 -44.44 3.34
CA GLY A 282 33.27 -45.76 3.52
C GLY A 282 33.56 -46.71 2.37
N ILE A 283 33.45 -46.27 1.12
CA ILE A 283 33.81 -47.06 -0.07
C ILE A 283 35.30 -47.43 -0.03
N HIS A 284 36.18 -46.50 0.33
CA HIS A 284 37.61 -46.77 0.43
C HIS A 284 37.90 -47.80 1.52
N ALA A 285 37.34 -47.64 2.70
CA ALA A 285 37.50 -48.60 3.81
C ALA A 285 37.02 -50.01 3.46
N GLU A 286 35.87 -50.11 2.77
CA GLU A 286 35.36 -51.42 2.34
C GLU A 286 36.26 -52.06 1.26
N LYS A 287 36.76 -51.31 0.30
CA LYS A 287 37.74 -51.79 -0.69
C LYS A 287 38.98 -52.36 0.00
N VAL A 288 39.54 -51.65 0.97
CA VAL A 288 40.70 -52.09 1.74
C VAL A 288 40.40 -53.39 2.51
N ARG A 289 39.20 -53.49 3.11
CA ARG A 289 38.75 -54.67 3.86
C ARG A 289 38.58 -55.90 2.95
N VAL A 290 37.98 -55.71 1.79
CA VAL A 290 37.82 -56.75 0.78
C VAL A 290 39.18 -57.21 0.28
N TYR A 291 40.10 -56.28 0.01
CA TYR A 291 41.44 -56.59 -0.46
C TYR A 291 42.24 -57.41 0.56
N LYS A 292 42.20 -57.06 1.84
CA LYS A 292 42.85 -57.84 2.94
C LYS A 292 42.29 -59.27 3.00
N ARG A 293 40.98 -59.47 2.90
CA ARG A 293 40.33 -60.78 2.88
C ARG A 293 40.75 -61.65 1.68
N LEU A 294 40.94 -61.02 0.50
CA LEU A 294 41.38 -61.72 -0.71
C LEU A 294 42.83 -62.19 -0.58
N ILE A 295 43.73 -61.37 0.01
CA ILE A 295 45.12 -61.74 0.30
C ILE A 295 45.16 -62.89 1.29
N GLU A 296 44.39 -62.87 2.35
CA GLU A 296 44.31 -63.95 3.36
C GLU A 296 43.85 -65.26 2.77
N LYS A 297 43.04 -65.22 1.69
CA LYS A 297 42.58 -66.42 0.94
C LYS A 297 43.53 -66.84 -0.19
N GLY A 298 44.72 -66.26 -0.29
CA GLY A 298 45.76 -66.69 -1.23
C GLY A 298 45.59 -66.10 -2.65
N PHE A 299 44.75 -65.10 -2.86
CA PHE A 299 44.68 -64.43 -4.15
C PHE A 299 45.77 -63.35 -4.25
N SER A 300 46.74 -63.52 -5.17
CA SER A 300 47.73 -62.54 -5.54
C SER A 300 47.27 -61.83 -6.84
N GLY A 301 46.69 -60.64 -6.74
CA GLY A 301 46.26 -59.84 -7.89
C GLY A 301 46.67 -58.39 -7.71
N SER A 302 47.30 -57.78 -8.74
CA SER A 302 47.54 -56.35 -8.82
C SER A 302 46.21 -55.66 -9.17
N VAL A 303 45.74 -54.74 -8.29
CA VAL A 303 44.62 -53.86 -8.61
C VAL A 303 45.19 -52.65 -9.34
N LYS A 304 44.79 -52.49 -10.60
CA LYS A 304 44.97 -51.21 -11.34
C LYS A 304 43.94 -50.19 -10.91
#